data_ca31d6f3a21af5b84e28233c4bb9de92
#
_entry.id   ca31d6f3a21af5b84e28233c4bb9de92
#
_cell.length_a   1.000
_cell.length_b   1.000
_cell.length_c   1.000
_cell.angle_alpha   90.00
_cell.angle_beta   90.00
_cell.angle_gamma   90.00
#
_symmetry.space_group_name_H-M   'P 1'
#
loop_
_entity.id
_entity.type
_entity.pdbx_description
1 polymer ?
#
loop_
_entity_poly.entity_id
_entity_poly.type
_entity_poly.pdbx_seq_one_letter_code
_entity_poly.pdbx_strand_id
1 'polypeptide(L)'
;STIMKKILNALFLTIITLVTFSCSDVPAPYDINGGGNGEGPALTGDGTKENPYDIASAMTKQDNSEAWVMGYIVGCINDKSISTDAVFAPPFTNAANILIAADADETDYKKCIPVQLVGGSDVRTALNLKDNEGNLGKAVVIKGQLTKYFGVAGLKNTTAAVFDGKDIGDGGDTPSGDLASLLDPSNPVAEVTNTFADAVADTDYKPAGYVNFAEAGGRTWRGKADTNSNMLIQATAYGANQESVISWFVTPALNVDQMAVKKLTFDCVSAYYVEGTG
;
A
#
# COMPACT_ATOMS: atom_id res chain seq x y z
N SER A 1 -24.89 14.77 59.78
CA SER A 1 -23.70 15.33 59.14
C SER A 1 -22.57 14.32 58.91
N THR A 2 -22.38 13.35 59.82
CA THR A 2 -21.27 12.36 59.72
C THR A 2 -21.52 11.25 58.70
N ILE A 3 -22.77 10.86 58.47
CA ILE A 3 -23.16 9.83 57.50
C ILE A 3 -22.97 10.34 56.06
N MET A 4 -23.30 11.60 55.77
CA MET A 4 -23.14 12.20 54.45
C MET A 4 -21.65 12.30 54.02
N LYS A 5 -20.75 12.59 55.00
CA LYS A 5 -19.31 12.63 54.73
C LYS A 5 -18.73 11.23 54.43
N LYS A 6 -19.25 10.18 55.07
CA LYS A 6 -18.84 8.77 54.79
C LYS A 6 -19.34 8.29 53.42
N ILE A 7 -20.54 8.69 53.01
CA ILE A 7 -21.09 8.36 51.68
C ILE A 7 -20.33 9.12 50.59
N LEU A 8 -19.98 10.40 50.83
CA LEU A 8 -19.21 11.19 49.87
C LEU A 8 -17.78 10.66 49.69
N ASN A 9 -17.11 10.21 50.76
CA ASN A 9 -15.79 9.59 50.66
C ASN A 9 -15.83 8.20 50.00
N ALA A 10 -16.89 7.41 50.21
CA ALA A 10 -17.06 6.12 49.55
C ALA A 10 -17.33 6.32 48.05
N LEU A 11 -18.11 7.34 47.68
CA LEU A 11 -18.38 7.68 46.27
C LEU A 11 -17.12 8.24 45.55
N PHE A 12 -16.27 8.98 46.25
CA PHE A 12 -15.00 9.49 45.70
C PHE A 12 -13.96 8.39 45.50
N LEU A 13 -13.95 7.36 46.39
CA LEU A 13 -13.06 6.20 46.25
C LEU A 13 -13.48 5.27 45.09
N THR A 14 -14.79 5.16 44.81
CA THR A 14 -15.30 4.36 43.68
C THR A 14 -15.11 5.03 42.32
N ILE A 15 -15.03 6.35 42.27
CA ILE A 15 -14.76 7.07 41.02
C ILE A 15 -13.27 7.01 40.63
N ILE A 16 -12.36 6.92 41.58
CA ILE A 16 -10.91 6.80 41.35
C ILE A 16 -10.51 5.41 40.82
N THR A 17 -11.29 4.36 41.10
CA THR A 17 -11.00 2.99 40.63
C THR A 17 -11.53 2.70 39.20
N LEU A 18 -12.25 3.62 38.58
CA LEU A 18 -12.81 3.45 37.22
C LEU A 18 -12.02 4.15 36.11
N VAL A 19 -10.87 4.77 36.43
CA VAL A 19 -10.06 5.53 35.44
C VAL A 19 -8.73 4.85 35.11
N THR A 20 -8.55 3.58 35.42
CA THR A 20 -7.31 2.84 35.13
C THR A 20 -7.47 1.73 34.09
N PHE A 21 -8.40 1.87 33.15
CA PHE A 21 -8.41 1.07 31.93
C PHE A 21 -8.43 1.96 30.71
N SER A 22 -7.31 2.58 30.47
CA SER A 22 -7.05 3.18 29.15
C SER A 22 -5.54 3.27 28.96
N CYS A 23 -5.08 2.71 27.85
CA CYS A 23 -3.72 2.73 27.35
C CYS A 23 -2.73 1.77 28.00
N SER A 24 -2.82 0.50 27.65
CA SER A 24 -1.70 -0.43 27.69
C SER A 24 -1.48 -1.10 26.33
N ASP A 25 -1.45 -0.31 25.25
CA ASP A 25 -0.93 -0.73 23.95
C ASP A 25 -0.16 0.43 23.29
N VAL A 26 0.69 1.09 24.09
CA VAL A 26 1.85 1.75 23.52
C VAL A 26 2.99 0.75 23.70
N PRO A 27 3.59 0.22 22.65
CA PRO A 27 4.81 -0.56 22.76
C PRO A 27 5.81 0.25 23.57
N ALA A 28 6.44 -0.38 24.57
CA ALA A 28 7.48 0.26 25.37
C ALA A 28 8.55 0.80 24.42
N PRO A 29 9.15 1.99 24.69
CA PRO A 29 10.26 2.48 23.90
C PRO A 29 11.35 1.40 23.89
N TYR A 30 11.82 1.02 22.71
CA TYR A 30 12.74 -0.07 22.45
C TYR A 30 13.95 -0.01 23.38
N ASP A 31 14.16 -1.10 24.11
CA ASP A 31 15.35 -1.33 24.93
C ASP A 31 16.53 -1.71 24.01
N ILE A 32 17.45 -0.78 23.77
CA ILE A 32 18.64 -0.96 22.92
C ILE A 32 19.78 -1.73 23.63
N ASN A 33 19.49 -2.49 24.69
CA ASN A 33 20.46 -3.29 25.43
C ASN A 33 20.10 -4.78 25.46
N GLY A 34 20.17 -5.46 24.31
CA GLY A 34 20.13 -6.90 24.21
C GLY A 34 21.37 -7.44 23.51
N GLY A 35 22.45 -7.66 24.26
CA GLY A 35 23.62 -8.37 23.75
C GLY A 35 23.31 -9.83 23.45
N GLY A 36 23.56 -10.28 22.23
CA GLY A 36 23.50 -11.69 21.83
C GLY A 36 23.86 -11.89 20.37
N ASN A 37 25.03 -12.47 20.15
CA ASN A 37 25.47 -13.22 18.96
C ASN A 37 25.06 -12.75 17.56
N GLY A 38 25.86 -11.94 16.91
CA GLY A 38 26.13 -12.06 15.45
C GLY A 38 25.02 -11.81 14.46
N GLU A 39 23.81 -11.43 14.85
CA GLU A 39 22.74 -10.95 13.98
C GLU A 39 22.82 -9.43 13.93
N GLY A 40 22.72 -8.85 12.73
CA GLY A 40 22.64 -7.40 12.53
C GLY A 40 21.47 -6.79 13.31
N PRO A 41 21.38 -5.45 13.43
CA PRO A 41 20.32 -4.80 14.18
C PRO A 41 18.96 -5.33 13.76
N ALA A 42 18.12 -5.68 14.74
CA ALA A 42 16.77 -6.16 14.47
C ALA A 42 15.99 -5.14 13.62
N LEU A 43 15.45 -5.57 12.49
CA LEU A 43 14.68 -4.71 11.62
C LEU A 43 13.29 -4.46 12.25
N THR A 44 12.80 -3.23 12.18
CA THR A 44 11.42 -2.89 12.52
C THR A 44 10.58 -2.98 11.26
N GLY A 45 9.51 -3.78 11.29
CA GLY A 45 8.69 -4.11 10.13
C GLY A 45 9.26 -5.29 9.32
N ASP A 46 8.52 -5.70 8.33
CA ASP A 46 8.88 -6.76 7.38
C ASP A 46 8.92 -6.27 5.92
N GLY A 47 8.64 -4.97 5.71
CA GLY A 47 8.64 -4.33 4.40
C GLY A 47 7.37 -4.56 3.59
N THR A 48 6.31 -5.11 4.19
CA THR A 48 4.98 -5.14 3.59
C THR A 48 4.27 -3.81 3.77
N LYS A 49 3.16 -3.60 3.08
CA LYS A 49 2.34 -2.39 3.21
C LYS A 49 1.75 -2.23 4.62
N GLU A 50 1.34 -3.35 5.21
CA GLU A 50 0.73 -3.43 6.54
C GLU A 50 1.77 -3.27 7.66
N ASN A 51 3.03 -3.63 7.39
CA ASN A 51 4.12 -3.58 8.34
C ASN A 51 5.42 -3.08 7.68
N PRO A 52 5.44 -1.81 7.21
CA PRO A 52 6.55 -1.24 6.46
C PRO A 52 7.81 -1.12 7.33
N TYR A 53 8.97 -1.14 6.68
CA TYR A 53 10.23 -0.79 7.35
C TYR A 53 10.19 0.67 7.81
N ASP A 54 10.72 0.92 9.01
CA ASP A 54 11.07 2.27 9.44
C ASP A 54 12.34 2.77 8.71
N ILE A 55 12.69 4.02 8.92
CA ILE A 55 13.85 4.66 8.28
C ILE A 55 15.16 3.94 8.64
N ALA A 56 15.35 3.56 9.90
CA ALA A 56 16.58 2.89 10.37
C ALA A 56 16.74 1.50 9.74
N SER A 57 15.64 0.73 9.68
CA SER A 57 15.61 -0.59 9.06
C SER A 57 15.85 -0.50 7.55
N ALA A 58 15.21 0.45 6.88
CA ALA A 58 15.41 0.67 5.45
C ALA A 58 16.84 1.12 5.13
N MET A 59 17.47 1.95 5.97
CA MET A 59 18.88 2.31 5.81
C MET A 59 19.83 1.11 5.94
N THR A 60 19.50 0.15 6.77
CA THR A 60 20.31 -1.05 7.00
C THR A 60 20.12 -2.08 5.88
N LYS A 61 18.89 -2.24 5.39
CA LYS A 61 18.48 -3.27 4.42
C LYS A 61 18.61 -2.78 2.97
N GLN A 62 19.82 -2.50 2.52
CA GLN A 62 20.11 -2.03 1.16
C GLN A 62 20.53 -3.19 0.24
N ASP A 63 19.65 -4.17 0.09
CA ASP A 63 19.89 -5.44 -0.61
C ASP A 63 19.25 -5.53 -2.00
N ASN A 64 18.75 -4.43 -2.53
CA ASN A 64 18.01 -4.31 -3.78
C ASN A 64 16.63 -4.99 -3.78
N SER A 65 16.13 -5.43 -2.63
CA SER A 65 14.76 -5.91 -2.54
C SER A 65 13.75 -4.77 -2.68
N GLU A 66 12.56 -5.08 -3.16
CA GLU A 66 11.41 -4.18 -3.14
C GLU A 66 10.76 -4.25 -1.75
N ALA A 67 10.41 -3.10 -1.19
CA ALA A 67 9.76 -3.03 0.11
C ALA A 67 8.98 -1.73 0.29
N TRP A 68 8.08 -1.73 1.25
CA TRP A 68 7.42 -0.56 1.76
C TRP A 68 8.22 0.06 2.90
N VAL A 69 8.38 1.38 2.88
CA VAL A 69 9.10 2.18 3.88
C VAL A 69 8.21 3.30 4.36
N MET A 70 8.13 3.49 5.68
CA MET A 70 7.38 4.58 6.30
C MET A 70 8.29 5.69 6.80
N GLY A 71 7.83 6.94 6.72
CA GLY A 71 8.52 8.11 7.23
C GLY A 71 7.72 9.37 7.02
N TYR A 72 8.34 10.51 7.31
CA TYR A 72 7.81 11.85 7.06
C TYR A 72 8.55 12.51 5.92
N ILE A 73 7.85 13.20 5.03
CA ILE A 73 8.46 14.00 3.97
C ILE A 73 9.08 15.25 4.61
N VAL A 74 10.41 15.33 4.58
CA VAL A 74 11.13 16.42 5.28
C VAL A 74 11.87 17.37 4.34
N GLY A 75 12.00 17.04 3.06
CA GLY A 75 12.72 17.87 2.11
C GLY A 75 12.91 17.22 0.75
N CYS A 76 13.79 17.81 -0.05
CA CYS A 76 14.26 17.23 -1.32
C CYS A 76 15.72 17.59 -1.58
N ILE A 77 16.30 17.04 -2.65
CA ILE A 77 17.64 17.39 -3.15
C ILE A 77 17.44 18.20 -4.42
N ASN A 78 17.79 19.48 -4.36
CA ASN A 78 17.54 20.42 -5.44
C ASN A 78 18.45 20.23 -6.66
N ASP A 79 19.66 19.69 -6.51
CA ASP A 79 20.58 19.43 -7.63
C ASP A 79 21.19 18.02 -7.55
N LYS A 80 22.48 17.86 -7.28
CA LYS A 80 23.23 16.60 -7.53
C LYS A 80 23.75 15.92 -6.26
N SER A 81 23.91 16.65 -5.19
CA SER A 81 24.57 16.16 -3.99
C SER A 81 23.68 16.28 -2.76
N ILE A 82 23.43 15.17 -2.08
CA ILE A 82 22.64 15.21 -0.85
C ILE A 82 23.31 16.04 0.24
N SER A 83 24.64 16.11 0.26
CA SER A 83 25.39 16.82 1.32
C SER A 83 25.39 18.34 1.18
N THR A 84 25.17 18.85 -0.03
CA THR A 84 25.20 20.29 -0.34
C THR A 84 23.88 20.84 -0.82
N ASP A 85 23.04 19.99 -1.43
CA ASP A 85 21.85 20.42 -2.15
C ASP A 85 20.55 19.91 -1.49
N ALA A 86 20.66 19.24 -0.33
CA ALA A 86 19.49 18.90 0.47
C ALA A 86 18.85 20.16 1.05
N VAL A 87 17.56 20.33 0.85
CA VAL A 87 16.76 21.47 1.34
C VAL A 87 15.59 20.95 2.12
N PHE A 88 15.37 21.56 3.29
CA PHE A 88 14.33 21.18 4.25
C PHE A 88 13.27 22.28 4.41
N ALA A 89 13.34 23.31 3.59
CA ALA A 89 12.37 24.39 3.51
C ALA A 89 12.29 24.93 2.09
N PRO A 90 11.17 25.53 1.67
CA PRO A 90 11.05 26.16 0.36
C PRO A 90 12.14 27.23 0.10
N PRO A 91 12.51 27.46 -1.17
CA PRO A 91 11.91 26.90 -2.38
C PRO A 91 12.45 25.50 -2.77
N PHE A 92 11.54 24.63 -3.15
CA PHE A 92 11.88 23.32 -3.72
C PHE A 92 11.89 23.41 -5.25
N THR A 93 12.98 23.01 -5.88
CA THR A 93 13.15 23.19 -7.34
C THR A 93 13.16 21.87 -8.12
N ASN A 94 13.27 20.73 -7.42
CA ASN A 94 13.35 19.42 -8.03
C ASN A 94 12.14 18.55 -7.67
N ALA A 95 11.45 18.05 -8.69
CA ALA A 95 10.32 17.16 -8.54
C ALA A 95 10.68 15.67 -8.58
N ALA A 96 11.95 15.31 -8.87
CA ALA A 96 12.35 13.93 -9.11
C ALA A 96 12.71 13.15 -7.84
N ASN A 97 12.75 13.80 -6.68
CA ASN A 97 13.07 13.16 -5.41
C ASN A 97 12.42 13.89 -4.24
N ILE A 98 12.32 13.18 -3.13
CA ILE A 98 12.05 13.72 -1.79
C ILE A 98 13.02 13.10 -0.79
N LEU A 99 13.14 13.70 0.37
CA LEU A 99 13.79 13.15 1.55
C LEU A 99 12.70 12.72 2.54
N ILE A 100 12.83 11.50 3.08
CA ILE A 100 11.98 11.03 4.17
C ILE A 100 12.81 10.72 5.41
N ALA A 101 12.26 10.97 6.59
CA ALA A 101 12.91 10.77 7.87
C ALA A 101 11.95 10.17 8.91
N ALA A 102 12.49 9.75 10.06
CA ALA A 102 11.70 9.23 11.17
C ALA A 102 10.88 10.31 11.88
N ASP A 103 11.38 11.56 11.89
CA ASP A 103 10.74 12.71 12.50
C ASP A 103 10.35 13.74 11.45
N ALA A 104 9.20 14.38 11.63
CA ALA A 104 8.63 15.32 10.65
C ALA A 104 9.42 16.63 10.50
N ASP A 105 10.23 16.97 11.48
CA ASP A 105 11.07 18.19 11.57
C ASP A 105 12.58 17.90 11.44
N GLU A 106 12.97 16.69 11.01
CA GLU A 106 14.36 16.33 10.78
C GLU A 106 14.98 17.16 9.67
N THR A 107 16.16 17.71 9.91
CA THR A 107 16.94 18.53 8.97
C THR A 107 18.37 18.03 8.73
N ASP A 108 18.77 16.94 9.39
CA ASP A 108 20.05 16.29 9.12
C ASP A 108 19.86 15.25 8.00
N TYR A 109 20.39 15.54 6.81
CA TYR A 109 20.31 14.63 5.67
C TYR A 109 20.87 13.23 5.95
N LYS A 110 21.78 13.08 6.92
CA LYS A 110 22.36 11.79 7.30
C LYS A 110 21.35 10.85 7.96
N LYS A 111 20.27 11.40 8.48
CA LYS A 111 19.16 10.66 9.07
C LYS A 111 17.97 10.49 8.10
N CYS A 112 18.14 10.92 6.84
CA CYS A 112 17.11 10.86 5.82
C CYS A 112 17.42 9.79 4.79
N ILE A 113 16.37 9.23 4.19
CA ILE A 113 16.44 8.39 3.00
C ILE A 113 16.03 9.24 1.80
N PRO A 114 16.88 9.42 0.78
CA PRO A 114 16.48 9.98 -0.48
C PRO A 114 15.62 8.96 -1.25
N VAL A 115 14.46 9.42 -1.72
CA VAL A 115 13.48 8.63 -2.46
C VAL A 115 13.40 9.15 -3.88
N GLN A 116 13.61 8.29 -4.85
CA GLN A 116 13.42 8.61 -6.26
C GLN A 116 11.92 8.62 -6.60
N LEU A 117 11.44 9.71 -7.15
CA LEU A 117 10.10 9.81 -7.71
C LEU A 117 10.19 9.61 -9.22
N VAL A 118 9.70 8.48 -9.70
CA VAL A 118 9.80 8.08 -11.12
C VAL A 118 9.04 9.07 -12.01
N GLY A 119 9.67 9.47 -13.11
CA GLY A 119 9.06 10.44 -14.05
C GLY A 119 7.76 9.92 -14.65
N GLY A 120 6.71 10.76 -14.64
CA GLY A 120 5.40 10.41 -15.19
C GLY A 120 4.53 9.51 -14.29
N SER A 121 5.01 9.13 -13.09
CA SER A 121 4.22 8.33 -12.16
C SER A 121 3.26 9.19 -11.33
N ASP A 122 2.18 8.57 -10.87
CA ASP A 122 1.23 9.19 -9.94
C ASP A 122 1.89 9.48 -8.60
N VAL A 123 2.82 8.63 -8.16
CA VAL A 123 3.64 8.84 -6.96
C VAL A 123 4.41 10.15 -7.04
N ARG A 124 5.06 10.43 -8.18
CA ARG A 124 5.75 11.71 -8.39
C ARG A 124 4.79 12.89 -8.40
N THR A 125 3.67 12.77 -9.11
CA THR A 125 2.67 13.83 -9.20
C THR A 125 2.14 14.20 -7.82
N ALA A 126 1.87 13.20 -6.97
CA ALA A 126 1.30 13.42 -5.65
C ALA A 126 2.30 13.88 -4.60
N LEU A 127 3.54 13.38 -4.61
CA LEU A 127 4.46 13.53 -3.49
C LEU A 127 5.54 14.60 -3.67
N ASN A 128 5.86 15.03 -4.91
CA ASN A 128 6.94 15.98 -5.11
C ASN A 128 6.67 17.33 -4.41
N LEU A 129 7.70 17.85 -3.75
CA LEU A 129 7.58 19.11 -3.00
C LEU A 129 7.62 20.36 -3.88
N LYS A 130 8.16 20.26 -5.11
CA LYS A 130 8.23 21.40 -6.02
C LYS A 130 6.83 21.91 -6.38
N ASP A 131 5.91 21.00 -6.63
CA ASP A 131 4.54 21.32 -7.03
C ASP A 131 3.56 21.27 -5.84
N ASN A 132 3.95 20.60 -4.73
CA ASN A 132 3.12 20.33 -3.56
C ASN A 132 3.88 20.66 -2.26
N GLU A 133 4.26 21.92 -2.06
CA GLU A 133 5.02 22.35 -0.86
C GLU A 133 4.32 21.99 0.47
N GLY A 134 2.98 21.96 0.47
CA GLY A 134 2.18 21.54 1.62
C GLY A 134 2.30 20.09 2.05
N ASN A 135 3.06 19.28 1.32
CA ASN A 135 3.39 17.90 1.72
C ASN A 135 4.53 17.83 2.75
N LEU A 136 5.28 18.91 2.93
CA LEU A 136 6.34 18.98 3.93
C LEU A 136 5.81 18.65 5.32
N GLY A 137 6.49 17.78 6.05
CA GLY A 137 6.14 17.33 7.39
C GLY A 137 5.04 16.24 7.44
N LYS A 138 4.46 15.83 6.31
CA LYS A 138 3.42 14.80 6.29
C LYS A 138 4.00 13.40 6.28
N ALA A 139 3.28 12.47 6.94
CA ALA A 139 3.59 11.05 6.93
C ALA A 139 3.30 10.43 5.57
N VAL A 140 4.13 9.47 5.18
CA VAL A 140 4.00 8.72 3.93
C VAL A 140 4.51 7.29 4.12
N VAL A 141 3.91 6.34 3.39
CA VAL A 141 4.43 4.98 3.22
C VAL A 141 4.68 4.78 1.72
N ILE A 142 5.91 4.42 1.33
CA ILE A 142 6.31 4.37 -0.09
C ILE A 142 6.88 3.01 -0.42
N LYS A 143 6.45 2.43 -1.53
CA LYS A 143 6.98 1.21 -2.11
C LYS A 143 8.08 1.53 -3.13
N GLY A 144 9.20 0.86 -3.01
CA GLY A 144 10.31 0.99 -3.95
C GLY A 144 11.43 0.00 -3.64
N GLN A 145 12.50 0.08 -4.40
CA GLN A 145 13.67 -0.76 -4.26
C GLN A 145 14.67 -0.16 -3.26
N LEU A 146 15.01 -0.93 -2.24
CA LEU A 146 16.02 -0.57 -1.23
C LEU A 146 17.43 -0.63 -1.83
N THR A 147 17.87 0.47 -2.40
CA THR A 147 19.18 0.58 -3.07
C THR A 147 19.71 1.99 -2.99
N LYS A 148 21.02 2.12 -3.10
CA LYS A 148 21.69 3.43 -3.00
C LYS A 148 21.15 4.46 -3.97
N TYR A 149 20.86 5.65 -3.46
CA TYR A 149 20.48 6.83 -4.23
C TYR A 149 21.27 8.05 -3.71
N PHE A 150 21.79 8.87 -4.60
CA PHE A 150 22.75 9.94 -4.25
C PHE A 150 23.97 9.48 -3.41
N GLY A 151 24.38 8.21 -3.59
CA GLY A 151 25.55 7.64 -2.90
C GLY A 151 25.32 7.16 -1.47
N VAL A 152 24.13 7.35 -0.91
CA VAL A 152 23.70 6.90 0.42
C VAL A 152 22.62 5.83 0.34
N ALA A 153 22.24 5.25 1.48
CA ALA A 153 21.07 4.38 1.56
C ALA A 153 19.84 5.11 1.02
N GLY A 154 19.10 4.51 0.10
CA GLY A 154 18.03 5.15 -0.62
C GLY A 154 16.87 4.22 -0.99
N LEU A 155 15.84 4.80 -1.59
CA LEU A 155 14.71 4.10 -2.15
C LEU A 155 14.52 4.56 -3.60
N LYS A 156 14.61 3.64 -4.55
CA LYS A 156 14.50 3.93 -5.99
C LYS A 156 13.35 3.18 -6.63
N ASN A 157 13.08 3.51 -7.89
CA ASN A 157 12.06 2.82 -8.69
C ASN A 157 10.73 2.74 -7.94
N THR A 158 10.30 3.86 -7.36
CA THR A 158 9.06 3.90 -6.59
C THR A 158 7.86 3.64 -7.48
N THR A 159 6.99 2.72 -7.06
CA THR A 159 5.81 2.28 -7.81
C THR A 159 4.51 2.66 -7.13
N ALA A 160 4.51 2.81 -5.80
CA ALA A 160 3.32 3.06 -5.02
C ALA A 160 3.58 3.86 -3.76
N ALA A 161 2.54 4.48 -3.22
CA ALA A 161 2.57 5.13 -1.91
C ALA A 161 1.19 5.08 -1.24
N VAL A 162 1.19 5.22 0.09
CA VAL A 162 0.01 5.60 0.86
C VAL A 162 0.26 7.00 1.41
N PHE A 163 -0.59 7.95 1.07
CA PHE A 163 -0.43 9.33 1.44
C PHE A 163 -1.79 10.00 1.68
N ASP A 164 -1.93 10.72 2.79
CA ASP A 164 -3.20 11.33 3.23
C ASP A 164 -4.38 10.32 3.21
N GLY A 165 -4.11 9.06 3.62
CA GLY A 165 -5.09 7.98 3.67
C GLY A 165 -5.53 7.43 2.29
N LYS A 166 -4.80 7.77 1.22
CA LYS A 166 -5.08 7.31 -0.15
C LYS A 166 -3.93 6.47 -0.68
N ASP A 167 -4.28 5.44 -1.42
CA ASP A 167 -3.33 4.66 -2.22
C ASP A 167 -3.00 5.42 -3.51
N ILE A 168 -1.71 5.43 -3.88
CA ILE A 168 -1.18 6.11 -5.06
C ILE A 168 -0.29 5.14 -5.81
N GLY A 169 -0.47 5.01 -7.12
CA GLY A 169 0.30 4.12 -7.98
C GLY A 169 -0.02 2.64 -7.79
N ASP A 170 0.84 1.76 -8.32
CA ASP A 170 0.64 0.30 -8.29
C ASP A 170 0.93 -0.28 -6.90
N GLY A 171 0.13 0.06 -5.92
CA GLY A 171 0.25 -0.39 -4.54
C GLY A 171 0.02 -1.88 -4.30
N GLY A 172 -0.02 -2.69 -5.33
CA GLY A 172 -0.25 -4.14 -5.36
C GLY A 172 -1.03 -4.68 -4.16
N ASP A 173 -2.15 -5.31 -4.38
CA ASP A 173 -3.01 -6.07 -3.47
C ASP A 173 -4.22 -5.34 -2.85
N THR A 174 -4.39 -4.02 -3.00
CA THR A 174 -5.67 -3.39 -2.66
C THR A 174 -6.21 -2.68 -3.89
N PRO A 175 -7.45 -2.91 -4.27
CA PRO A 175 -8.09 -2.17 -5.37
C PRO A 175 -7.97 -0.68 -5.12
N SER A 176 -7.59 0.10 -6.13
CA SER A 176 -7.52 1.57 -6.06
C SER A 176 -8.88 2.14 -5.61
N GLY A 177 -8.89 3.36 -5.11
CA GLY A 177 -10.11 4.02 -4.62
C GLY A 177 -11.30 3.93 -5.60
N ASP A 178 -11.00 3.79 -6.89
CA ASP A 178 -12.01 3.61 -7.93
C ASP A 178 -12.72 2.25 -7.83
N LEU A 179 -12.00 1.16 -7.52
CA LEU A 179 -12.64 -0.14 -7.34
C LEU A 179 -13.54 -0.16 -6.11
N ALA A 180 -13.10 0.42 -4.99
CA ALA A 180 -13.92 0.52 -3.79
C ALA A 180 -15.24 1.28 -4.04
N SER A 181 -15.22 2.29 -4.92
CA SER A 181 -16.41 3.03 -5.31
C SER A 181 -17.36 2.25 -6.23
N LEU A 182 -16.84 1.21 -6.91
CA LEU A 182 -17.62 0.33 -7.79
C LEU A 182 -18.26 -0.84 -7.03
N LEU A 183 -17.84 -1.09 -5.81
CA LEU A 183 -18.38 -2.16 -4.97
C LEU A 183 -19.68 -1.68 -4.30
N ASP A 184 -20.75 -2.45 -4.44
CA ASP A 184 -22.00 -2.21 -3.72
C ASP A 184 -22.24 -3.28 -2.66
N PRO A 185 -21.88 -3.04 -1.40
CA PRO A 185 -22.14 -3.97 -0.31
C PRO A 185 -23.55 -3.91 0.25
N SER A 186 -24.42 -3.03 -0.26
CA SER A 186 -25.74 -2.77 0.33
C SER A 186 -26.73 -3.93 0.14
N ASN A 187 -26.53 -4.78 -0.86
CA ASN A 187 -27.38 -5.91 -1.18
C ASN A 187 -26.59 -7.22 -1.32
N PRO A 188 -26.02 -7.76 -0.23
CA PRO A 188 -25.23 -8.97 -0.31
C PRO A 188 -26.09 -10.19 -0.62
N VAL A 189 -25.58 -11.08 -1.47
CA VAL A 189 -26.25 -12.33 -1.86
C VAL A 189 -25.75 -13.51 -1.03
N ALA A 190 -26.60 -14.56 -0.90
CA ALA A 190 -26.24 -15.75 -0.12
C ALA A 190 -25.23 -16.65 -0.84
N GLU A 191 -25.29 -16.69 -2.16
CA GLU A 191 -24.36 -17.46 -3.00
C GLU A 191 -24.21 -16.82 -4.37
N VAL A 192 -23.10 -17.12 -5.03
CA VAL A 192 -22.84 -16.75 -6.42
C VAL A 192 -22.44 -17.98 -7.19
N THR A 193 -23.12 -18.24 -8.30
CA THR A 193 -22.73 -19.24 -9.29
C THR A 193 -22.68 -18.57 -10.65
N ASN A 194 -21.58 -18.74 -11.36
CA ASN A 194 -21.40 -18.22 -12.72
C ASN A 194 -20.66 -19.24 -13.56
N THR A 195 -21.26 -19.70 -14.63
CA THR A 195 -20.67 -20.66 -15.58
C THR A 195 -20.05 -20.00 -16.79
N PHE A 196 -20.16 -18.67 -16.89
CA PHE A 196 -19.72 -17.85 -18.03
C PHE A 196 -20.36 -18.23 -19.37
N ALA A 197 -21.37 -19.08 -19.39
CA ALA A 197 -22.00 -19.59 -20.60
C ALA A 197 -22.67 -18.49 -21.45
N ASP A 198 -23.03 -17.38 -20.83
CA ASP A 198 -23.60 -16.20 -21.46
C ASP A 198 -22.55 -15.16 -21.93
N ALA A 199 -21.28 -15.46 -21.73
CA ALA A 199 -20.22 -14.59 -22.23
C ALA A 199 -20.19 -14.62 -23.76
N VAL A 200 -19.88 -13.47 -24.36
CA VAL A 200 -19.75 -13.32 -25.81
C VAL A 200 -18.26 -13.18 -26.16
N ALA A 201 -17.79 -13.95 -27.12
CA ALA A 201 -16.40 -13.95 -27.53
C ALA A 201 -15.91 -12.53 -27.87
N ASP A 202 -14.71 -12.21 -27.41
CA ASP A 202 -14.01 -10.93 -27.62
C ASP A 202 -14.77 -9.68 -27.14
N THR A 203 -15.72 -9.86 -26.23
CA THR A 203 -16.52 -8.78 -25.64
C THR A 203 -16.34 -8.75 -24.14
N ASP A 204 -16.27 -7.56 -23.55
CA ASP A 204 -16.19 -7.38 -22.10
C ASP A 204 -17.35 -8.08 -21.41
N TYR A 205 -17.06 -8.95 -20.46
CA TYR A 205 -18.07 -9.69 -19.75
C TYR A 205 -18.61 -8.87 -18.58
N LYS A 206 -19.86 -8.45 -18.66
CA LYS A 206 -20.50 -7.55 -17.69
C LYS A 206 -21.84 -8.10 -17.16
N PRO A 207 -21.82 -9.20 -16.42
CA PRO A 207 -23.06 -9.72 -15.82
C PRO A 207 -23.54 -8.80 -14.70
N ALA A 208 -24.84 -8.79 -14.45
CA ALA A 208 -25.46 -7.95 -13.44
C ALA A 208 -24.87 -8.20 -12.04
N GLY A 209 -24.54 -7.15 -11.32
CA GLY A 209 -23.97 -7.20 -9.97
C GLY A 209 -22.46 -7.50 -9.90
N TYR A 210 -21.81 -7.76 -11.02
CA TYR A 210 -20.34 -7.93 -11.08
C TYR A 210 -19.65 -6.64 -11.51
N VAL A 211 -18.41 -6.47 -11.07
CA VAL A 211 -17.53 -5.41 -11.56
C VAL A 211 -16.38 -6.03 -12.37
N ASN A 212 -16.21 -5.56 -13.60
CA ASN A 212 -15.14 -5.96 -14.50
C ASN A 212 -14.29 -4.73 -14.83
N PHE A 213 -13.07 -4.72 -14.33
CA PHE A 213 -12.23 -3.54 -14.30
C PHE A 213 -10.78 -3.89 -14.62
N ALA A 214 -10.11 -3.06 -15.42
CA ALA A 214 -8.67 -3.13 -15.67
C ALA A 214 -7.99 -1.94 -15.00
N GLU A 215 -7.12 -2.22 -14.03
CA GLU A 215 -6.44 -1.19 -13.24
C GLU A 215 -5.13 -0.73 -13.88
N ALA A 216 -4.30 -1.68 -14.32
CA ALA A 216 -3.01 -1.36 -14.92
C ALA A 216 -2.70 -2.28 -16.10
N GLY A 217 -2.34 -1.69 -17.25
CA GLY A 217 -1.74 -2.36 -18.41
C GLY A 217 -2.51 -3.52 -19.05
N GLY A 218 -3.48 -4.07 -18.35
CA GLY A 218 -4.28 -5.20 -18.78
C GLY A 218 -5.55 -4.79 -19.53
N ARG A 219 -6.31 -5.79 -19.91
CA ARG A 219 -7.66 -5.63 -20.45
C ARG A 219 -8.66 -6.12 -19.39
N THR A 220 -9.88 -5.59 -19.45
CA THR A 220 -11.01 -6.17 -18.72
C THR A 220 -11.18 -7.63 -19.09
N TRP A 221 -11.83 -8.40 -18.23
CA TRP A 221 -12.14 -9.80 -18.51
C TRP A 221 -13.17 -9.89 -19.64
N ARG A 222 -12.87 -10.67 -20.67
CA ARG A 222 -13.63 -10.80 -21.91
C ARG A 222 -14.02 -12.25 -22.14
N GLY A 223 -15.15 -12.44 -22.80
CA GLY A 223 -15.53 -13.77 -23.25
C GLY A 223 -14.48 -14.36 -24.20
N LYS A 224 -14.23 -15.65 -24.04
CA LYS A 224 -13.35 -16.44 -24.90
C LYS A 224 -13.94 -17.84 -25.07
N ALA A 225 -13.98 -18.34 -26.31
CA ALA A 225 -14.32 -19.73 -26.57
C ALA A 225 -13.05 -20.59 -26.46
N ASP A 226 -13.15 -21.74 -25.81
CA ASP A 226 -12.11 -22.77 -25.85
C ASP A 226 -12.16 -23.55 -27.18
N THR A 227 -11.29 -24.54 -27.35
CA THR A 227 -11.24 -25.38 -28.55
C THR A 227 -12.49 -26.25 -28.75
N ASN A 228 -13.30 -26.44 -27.72
CA ASN A 228 -14.54 -27.19 -27.75
C ASN A 228 -15.78 -26.29 -27.81
N SER A 229 -15.57 -24.98 -28.02
CA SER A 229 -16.63 -23.97 -28.05
C SER A 229 -17.31 -23.72 -26.71
N ASN A 230 -16.73 -24.15 -25.59
CA ASN A 230 -17.19 -23.75 -24.27
C ASN A 230 -16.74 -22.31 -24.01
N MET A 231 -17.64 -21.54 -23.43
CA MET A 231 -17.33 -20.16 -23.06
C MET A 231 -16.62 -20.10 -21.71
N LEU A 232 -15.60 -19.26 -21.65
CA LEU A 232 -14.86 -18.87 -20.45
C LEU A 232 -14.63 -17.36 -20.47
N ILE A 233 -14.11 -16.82 -19.40
CA ILE A 233 -13.63 -15.43 -19.41
C ILE A 233 -12.09 -15.40 -19.30
N GLN A 234 -11.49 -14.46 -19.97
CA GLN A 234 -10.04 -14.29 -20.02
C GLN A 234 -9.64 -12.84 -19.80
N ALA A 235 -8.68 -12.60 -18.91
CA ALA A 235 -7.89 -11.38 -18.87
C ALA A 235 -6.58 -11.61 -19.60
N THR A 236 -6.08 -10.62 -20.33
CA THR A 236 -4.87 -10.75 -21.13
C THR A 236 -3.99 -9.51 -21.04
N ALA A 237 -2.70 -9.74 -20.98
CA ALA A 237 -1.64 -8.73 -21.09
C ALA A 237 -1.23 -8.46 -22.56
N TYR A 238 -1.89 -9.06 -23.55
CA TYR A 238 -1.51 -8.94 -24.95
C TYR A 238 -1.50 -7.47 -25.41
N GLY A 239 -0.38 -7.05 -25.99
CA GLY A 239 -0.16 -5.68 -26.45
C GLY A 239 0.22 -4.69 -25.35
N ALA A 240 0.35 -5.13 -24.11
CA ALA A 240 0.89 -4.32 -23.04
C ALA A 240 2.42 -4.47 -23.00
N ASN A 241 3.14 -3.39 -23.24
CA ASN A 241 4.60 -3.33 -23.01
C ASN A 241 4.88 -3.06 -21.52
N GLN A 242 4.18 -3.76 -20.62
CA GLN A 242 4.25 -3.52 -19.19
C GLN A 242 4.68 -4.80 -18.46
N GLU A 243 5.48 -4.66 -17.44
CA GLU A 243 5.99 -5.76 -16.64
C GLU A 243 4.89 -6.40 -15.78
N SER A 244 3.85 -5.64 -15.43
CA SER A 244 2.69 -6.13 -14.70
C SER A 244 1.38 -5.64 -15.29
N VAL A 245 0.35 -6.47 -15.21
CA VAL A 245 -1.02 -6.15 -15.59
C VAL A 245 -1.97 -6.56 -14.49
N ILE A 246 -2.94 -5.70 -14.18
CA ILE A 246 -3.93 -5.95 -13.13
C ILE A 246 -5.32 -5.80 -13.73
N SER A 247 -6.12 -6.86 -13.63
CA SER A 247 -7.50 -6.90 -14.09
C SER A 247 -8.37 -7.62 -13.05
N TRP A 248 -9.43 -6.96 -12.64
CA TRP A 248 -10.33 -7.43 -11.61
C TRP A 248 -11.64 -7.94 -12.20
N PHE A 249 -12.10 -9.07 -11.71
CA PHE A 249 -13.45 -9.56 -11.92
C PHE A 249 -14.07 -9.84 -10.55
N VAL A 250 -14.87 -8.92 -10.08
CA VAL A 250 -15.39 -8.90 -8.71
C VAL A 250 -16.83 -9.39 -8.71
N THR A 251 -17.10 -10.37 -7.88
CA THR A 251 -18.46 -10.90 -7.67
C THR A 251 -19.33 -9.90 -6.91
N PRO A 252 -20.67 -10.05 -6.94
CA PRO A 252 -21.53 -9.37 -5.99
C PRO A 252 -21.07 -9.61 -4.55
N ALA A 253 -21.37 -8.67 -3.65
CA ALA A 253 -21.10 -8.83 -2.23
C ALA A 253 -21.76 -10.10 -1.68
N LEU A 254 -21.03 -10.86 -0.84
CA LEU A 254 -21.51 -12.09 -0.25
C LEU A 254 -21.79 -11.91 1.24
N ASN A 255 -22.95 -12.41 1.70
CA ASN A 255 -23.26 -12.44 3.12
C ASN A 255 -22.60 -13.64 3.79
N VAL A 256 -21.27 -13.54 3.99
CA VAL A 256 -20.46 -14.63 4.54
C VAL A 256 -20.76 -14.96 5.99
N ASP A 257 -21.35 -14.05 6.77
CA ASP A 257 -21.67 -14.27 8.18
C ASP A 257 -22.83 -15.24 8.37
N GLN A 258 -23.73 -15.31 7.37
CA GLN A 258 -24.88 -16.21 7.39
C GLN A 258 -24.65 -17.55 6.67
N MET A 259 -23.46 -17.75 6.10
CA MET A 259 -23.12 -18.98 5.41
C MET A 259 -22.74 -20.09 6.39
N ALA A 260 -23.46 -21.22 6.36
CA ALA A 260 -23.10 -22.41 7.13
C ALA A 260 -21.78 -23.03 6.65
N VAL A 261 -21.49 -22.93 5.33
CA VAL A 261 -20.24 -23.38 4.72
C VAL A 261 -19.72 -22.25 3.84
N LYS A 262 -18.48 -21.80 4.12
CA LYS A 262 -17.76 -20.79 3.35
C LYS A 262 -16.82 -21.49 2.37
N LYS A 263 -17.25 -21.65 1.12
CA LYS A 263 -16.47 -22.35 0.10
C LYS A 263 -16.47 -21.56 -1.20
N LEU A 264 -15.27 -21.28 -1.72
CA LEU A 264 -15.05 -20.79 -3.07
C LEU A 264 -14.53 -21.94 -3.94
N THR A 265 -15.16 -22.16 -5.08
CA THR A 265 -14.66 -23.10 -6.11
C THR A 265 -14.63 -22.39 -7.46
N PHE A 266 -13.57 -22.59 -8.21
CA PHE A 266 -13.47 -22.11 -9.58
C PHE A 266 -12.55 -23.03 -10.39
N ASP A 267 -12.81 -23.12 -11.69
CA ASP A 267 -11.93 -23.76 -12.64
C ASP A 267 -11.07 -22.68 -13.30
N CYS A 268 -9.76 -22.91 -13.37
CA CYS A 268 -8.86 -21.98 -14.02
C CYS A 268 -7.89 -22.70 -14.94
N VAL A 269 -7.51 -22.03 -16.02
CA VAL A 269 -6.48 -22.49 -16.94
C VAL A 269 -5.54 -21.35 -17.25
N SER A 270 -4.25 -21.65 -17.25
CA SER A 270 -3.23 -20.73 -17.74
C SER A 270 -3.05 -20.97 -19.23
N ALA A 271 -3.25 -19.90 -20.01
CA ALA A 271 -2.96 -19.92 -21.45
C ALA A 271 -1.76 -18.99 -21.72
N TYR A 272 -0.72 -19.50 -22.34
CA TYR A 272 0.41 -18.72 -22.80
C TYR A 272 0.62 -18.92 -24.29
N TYR A 273 1.05 -17.86 -24.95
CA TYR A 273 1.42 -17.92 -26.36
C TYR A 273 2.91 -18.23 -26.49
N VAL A 274 3.24 -19.25 -27.28
CA VAL A 274 4.62 -19.55 -27.66
C VAL A 274 4.83 -19.03 -29.08
N GLU A 275 5.70 -18.05 -29.23
CA GLU A 275 6.04 -17.49 -30.53
C GLU A 275 6.69 -18.59 -31.41
N GLY A 276 6.17 -18.76 -32.63
CA GLY A 276 6.73 -19.69 -33.63
C GLY A 276 6.07 -21.06 -33.70
N THR A 277 5.00 -21.34 -32.99
CA THR A 277 4.14 -22.50 -33.20
C THR A 277 2.85 -22.06 -33.92
N GLY A 278 2.95 -21.76 -35.20
CA GLY A 278 1.84 -21.55 -36.11
C GLY A 278 1.59 -22.77 -36.94
#